data_d5ed9a5a76d66735806c06fbbf6b2c03
#
_entry.id   d5ed9a5a76d66735806c06fbbf6b2c03
#
_cell.length_a   1.000
_cell.length_b   1.000
_cell.length_c   1.000
_cell.angle_alpha   90.00
_cell.angle_beta   90.00
_cell.angle_gamma   90.00
#
_symmetry.space_group_name_H-M   'P 1'
#
loop_
_entity.id
_entity.type
_entity.pdbx_description
1 polymer ?
#
loop_
_entity_poly.entity_id
_entity_poly.type
_entity_poly.pdbx_seq_one_letter_code
_entity_poly.pdbx_strand_id
1 'polypeptide(L)'
;KAIRRQRQMCIRDRHKEAANHIYAAKGRPSDNPLIVHISEVKSLYELAADVPEAAKKLSEAFWPGPLTMILPKADIVPKSTTGGLDTVAIRMPSHPIAKELIRQSGVYIAAPSANLSGRPSPTKAEHVIEDLSGRIDMIIDGGEVGIGLESTIVDLTGDVPMVLRPGYITLEMLREVLGLSLIHI
;
A
#
# COMPACT_ATOMS: atom_id res chain seq x y z
N LYS A 1 18.90 -16.97 -6.91
CA LYS A 1 19.35 -15.54 -7.06
C LYS A 1 18.19 -14.56 -7.10
N ALA A 2 17.03 -14.90 -7.68
CA ALA A 2 15.84 -14.03 -7.74
C ALA A 2 15.28 -13.71 -6.34
N ILE A 3 15.24 -14.67 -5.42
CA ILE A 3 14.73 -14.52 -4.05
C ILE A 3 15.55 -13.50 -3.23
N ARG A 4 16.84 -13.37 -3.49
CA ARG A 4 17.70 -12.40 -2.78
C ARG A 4 17.42 -10.95 -3.15
N ARG A 5 16.95 -10.67 -4.38
CA ARG A 5 16.67 -9.31 -4.88
C ARG A 5 15.26 -8.85 -4.52
N GLN A 6 14.29 -9.76 -4.42
CA GLN A 6 12.94 -9.45 -3.90
C GLN A 6 12.96 -8.96 -2.44
N ARG A 7 13.97 -9.31 -1.66
CA ARG A 7 14.19 -8.75 -0.31
C ARG A 7 14.43 -7.25 -0.27
N GLN A 8 14.68 -6.62 -1.41
CA GLN A 8 14.90 -5.16 -1.49
C GLN A 8 13.61 -4.35 -1.37
N MET A 9 12.43 -4.96 -1.51
CA MET A 9 11.14 -4.28 -1.33
C MET A 9 10.51 -4.52 0.06
N CYS A 10 11.26 -4.98 1.03
CA CYS A 10 10.74 -5.47 2.31
C CYS A 10 10.96 -4.49 3.44
N ILE A 11 9.93 -4.27 4.28
CA ILE A 11 9.99 -3.39 5.45
C ILE A 11 10.74 -4.01 6.64
N ARG A 12 11.18 -5.22 6.60
CA ARG A 12 11.84 -5.79 7.77
C ARG A 12 13.22 -5.19 7.98
N ASP A 13 13.30 -4.20 8.89
CA ASP A 13 14.40 -3.94 9.81
C ASP A 13 15.76 -3.42 9.27
N ARG A 14 16.10 -3.49 7.96
CA ARG A 14 17.45 -3.13 7.49
C ARG A 14 17.56 -2.44 6.13
N HIS A 15 16.45 -2.06 5.50
CA HIS A 15 16.50 -1.64 4.10
C HIS A 15 15.95 -0.25 3.84
N LYS A 16 16.57 0.79 4.45
CA LYS A 16 16.46 2.17 3.96
C LYS A 16 16.77 2.23 2.45
N GLU A 17 17.70 1.39 1.99
CA GLU A 17 18.11 1.28 0.59
C GLU A 17 16.98 0.78 -0.32
N ALA A 18 16.10 -0.13 0.14
CA ALA A 18 15.02 -0.64 -0.68
C ALA A 18 13.99 0.43 -1.05
N ALA A 19 13.60 1.29 -0.11
CA ALA A 19 12.72 2.42 -0.38
C ALA A 19 13.39 3.41 -1.36
N ASN A 20 14.68 3.68 -1.17
CA ASN A 20 15.45 4.56 -2.06
C ASN A 20 15.51 4.02 -3.49
N HIS A 21 15.64 2.71 -3.68
CA HIS A 21 15.61 2.10 -5.02
C HIS A 21 14.26 2.29 -5.70
N ILE A 22 13.13 2.20 -4.96
CA ILE A 22 11.79 2.47 -5.50
C ILE A 22 11.68 3.92 -5.94
N TYR A 23 12.09 4.86 -5.08
CA TYR A 23 12.06 6.29 -5.39
C TYR A 23 12.94 6.62 -6.60
N ALA A 24 14.15 6.07 -6.68
CA ALA A 24 15.06 6.26 -7.81
C ALA A 24 14.52 5.68 -9.12
N ALA A 25 13.99 4.44 -9.10
CA ALA A 25 13.45 3.79 -10.30
C ALA A 25 12.28 4.57 -10.89
N LYS A 26 11.43 5.17 -10.04
CA LYS A 26 10.24 5.92 -10.45
C LYS A 26 10.49 7.41 -10.71
N GLY A 27 11.59 7.96 -10.26
CA GLY A 27 11.77 9.42 -10.17
C GLY A 27 10.77 10.06 -9.18
N ARG A 28 10.42 9.33 -8.08
CA ARG A 28 9.45 9.76 -7.08
C ARG A 28 10.16 10.53 -5.95
N PRO A 29 9.62 11.66 -5.46
CA PRO A 29 10.13 12.32 -4.26
C PRO A 29 10.09 11.38 -3.04
N SER A 30 11.15 11.41 -2.23
CA SER A 30 11.31 10.49 -1.07
C SER A 30 10.42 10.84 0.13
N ASP A 31 9.83 12.01 0.15
CA ASP A 31 8.84 12.49 1.13
C ASP A 31 7.41 12.00 0.83
N ASN A 32 7.20 11.36 -0.32
CA ASN A 32 5.91 10.81 -0.71
C ASN A 32 5.80 9.35 -0.24
N PRO A 33 4.99 9.04 0.82
CA PRO A 33 4.98 7.75 1.49
C PRO A 33 4.61 6.58 0.56
N LEU A 34 5.09 5.40 0.92
CA LEU A 34 4.75 4.13 0.28
C LEU A 34 3.61 3.45 1.03
N ILE A 35 2.82 2.64 0.32
CA ILE A 35 1.78 1.80 0.93
C ILE A 35 2.39 0.44 1.28
N VAL A 36 2.20 0.02 2.53
CA VAL A 36 2.62 -1.29 3.01
C VAL A 36 1.55 -2.32 2.69
N HIS A 37 1.92 -3.35 1.95
CA HIS A 37 1.03 -4.44 1.57
C HIS A 37 1.23 -5.64 2.47
N ILE A 38 0.12 -6.19 2.97
CA ILE A 38 0.05 -7.35 3.87
C ILE A 38 -0.74 -8.50 3.23
N SER A 39 -0.52 -9.73 3.69
CA SER A 39 -1.27 -10.91 3.24
C SER A 39 -2.30 -11.40 4.27
N GLU A 40 -2.21 -10.94 5.51
CA GLU A 40 -3.05 -11.36 6.63
C GLU A 40 -3.42 -10.17 7.52
N VAL A 41 -4.65 -10.13 8.01
CA VAL A 41 -5.15 -9.03 8.86
C VAL A 41 -4.36 -8.88 10.16
N LYS A 42 -3.84 -9.97 10.73
CA LYS A 42 -3.02 -9.90 11.95
C LYS A 42 -1.80 -8.98 11.83
N SER A 43 -1.25 -8.83 10.62
CA SER A 43 -0.11 -7.96 10.34
C SER A 43 -0.41 -6.47 10.57
N LEU A 44 -1.70 -6.10 10.56
CA LEU A 44 -2.15 -4.75 10.90
C LEU A 44 -1.67 -4.35 12.32
N TYR A 45 -1.80 -5.28 13.28
CA TYR A 45 -1.42 -5.06 14.68
C TYR A 45 0.09 -5.04 14.93
N GLU A 46 0.88 -5.51 13.96
CA GLU A 46 2.34 -5.43 14.04
C GLU A 46 2.88 -4.11 13.46
N LEU A 47 2.15 -3.55 12.47
CA LEU A 47 2.57 -2.37 11.70
C LEU A 47 2.01 -1.06 12.27
N ALA A 48 0.86 -1.11 12.93
CA ALA A 48 0.21 0.04 13.56
C ALA A 48 0.45 0.03 15.07
N ALA A 49 0.77 1.20 15.63
CA ALA A 49 0.92 1.39 17.07
C ALA A 49 -0.44 1.36 17.79
N ASP A 50 -1.50 1.79 17.08
CA ASP A 50 -2.89 1.72 17.52
C ASP A 50 -3.79 1.30 16.37
N VAL A 51 -4.82 0.48 16.66
CA VAL A 51 -5.80 -0.01 15.70
C VAL A 51 -7.19 0.31 16.22
N PRO A 52 -7.77 1.47 15.87
CA PRO A 52 -9.08 1.89 16.32
C PRO A 52 -10.19 0.94 15.81
N GLU A 53 -11.34 0.96 16.46
CA GLU A 53 -12.50 0.12 16.09
C GLU A 53 -12.96 0.35 14.65
N ALA A 54 -12.82 1.58 14.15
CA ALA A 54 -13.09 1.90 12.74
C ALA A 54 -12.19 1.10 11.79
N ALA A 55 -10.89 0.95 12.11
CA ALA A 55 -9.97 0.16 11.28
C ALA A 55 -10.34 -1.32 11.25
N LYS A 56 -10.80 -1.90 12.36
CA LYS A 56 -11.27 -3.29 12.43
C LYS A 56 -12.48 -3.50 11.52
N LYS A 57 -13.51 -2.67 11.70
CA LYS A 57 -14.74 -2.73 10.86
C LYS A 57 -14.43 -2.59 9.37
N LEU A 58 -13.58 -1.63 9.01
CA LEU A 58 -13.20 -1.41 7.61
C LEU A 58 -12.37 -2.56 7.04
N SER A 59 -11.48 -3.15 7.83
CA SER A 59 -10.70 -4.32 7.39
C SER A 59 -11.57 -5.55 7.19
N GLU A 60 -12.55 -5.79 8.05
CA GLU A 60 -13.51 -6.89 7.92
C GLU A 60 -14.40 -6.74 6.68
N ALA A 61 -14.83 -5.51 6.38
CA ALA A 61 -15.74 -5.25 5.26
C ALA A 61 -15.04 -5.20 3.90
N PHE A 62 -13.80 -4.67 3.83
CA PHE A 62 -13.17 -4.31 2.56
C PHE A 62 -11.82 -4.96 2.29
N TRP A 63 -11.28 -5.78 3.19
CA TRP A 63 -10.06 -6.54 2.96
C TRP A 63 -10.32 -8.05 2.83
N PRO A 64 -9.68 -8.69 1.85
CA PRO A 64 -8.73 -8.15 0.86
C PRO A 64 -9.42 -7.30 -0.21
N GLY A 65 -8.84 -6.11 -0.52
CA GLY A 65 -9.51 -5.21 -1.46
C GLY A 65 -8.81 -3.86 -1.70
N PRO A 66 -9.53 -2.94 -2.38
CA PRO A 66 -8.98 -1.65 -2.80
C PRO A 66 -9.14 -0.56 -1.72
N LEU A 67 -8.98 -0.91 -0.44
CA LEU A 67 -8.95 0.02 0.68
C LEU A 67 -7.54 0.12 1.25
N THR A 68 -7.05 1.35 1.43
CA THR A 68 -5.82 1.68 2.15
C THR A 68 -6.20 2.47 3.40
N MET A 69 -5.71 2.04 4.55
CA MET A 69 -5.91 2.73 5.83
C MET A 69 -4.59 3.35 6.30
N ILE A 70 -4.65 4.61 6.76
CA ILE A 70 -3.53 5.28 7.41
C ILE A 70 -3.76 5.24 8.91
N LEU A 71 -2.73 4.77 9.62
CA LEU A 71 -2.73 4.56 11.07
C LEU A 71 -1.42 5.08 11.69
N PRO A 72 -1.38 5.36 13.00
CA PRO A 72 -0.12 5.61 13.69
C PRO A 72 0.83 4.43 13.48
N LYS A 73 2.07 4.69 13.05
CA LYS A 73 3.02 3.61 12.75
C LYS A 73 3.60 2.99 14.02
N ALA A 74 3.80 1.68 14.03
CA ALA A 74 4.65 1.02 15.01
C ALA A 74 6.14 1.29 14.71
N ASP A 75 7.00 1.13 15.72
CA ASP A 75 8.45 1.38 15.61
C ASP A 75 9.15 0.50 14.58
N ILE A 76 8.59 -0.67 14.29
CA ILE A 76 9.08 -1.59 13.26
C ILE A 76 9.03 -0.97 11.83
N VAL A 77 8.19 0.04 11.60
CA VAL A 77 8.05 0.69 10.29
C VAL A 77 9.07 1.80 10.13
N PRO A 78 10.01 1.70 9.16
CA PRO A 78 11.05 2.73 8.96
C PRO A 78 10.47 4.04 8.43
N LYS A 79 11.02 5.17 8.85
CA LYS A 79 10.66 6.51 8.32
C LYS A 79 10.90 6.65 6.81
N SER A 80 11.85 5.92 6.24
CA SER A 80 12.07 5.88 4.79
C SER A 80 10.89 5.33 4.00
N THR A 81 10.06 4.47 4.60
CA THR A 81 8.84 3.94 3.99
C THR A 81 7.69 4.92 4.09
N THR A 82 7.64 5.68 5.18
CA THR A 82 6.53 6.61 5.47
C THR A 82 6.80 8.04 4.99
N GLY A 83 7.88 8.28 4.23
CA GLY A 83 8.26 9.62 3.80
C GLY A 83 8.59 10.57 4.96
N GLY A 84 9.04 10.02 6.10
CA GLY A 84 9.34 10.77 7.32
C GLY A 84 8.18 10.92 8.29
N LEU A 85 6.96 10.51 7.92
CA LEU A 85 5.75 10.63 8.75
C LEU A 85 5.75 9.61 9.90
N ASP A 86 5.00 9.90 10.95
CA ASP A 86 4.73 9.01 12.08
C ASP A 86 3.46 8.17 11.87
N THR A 87 3.00 8.08 10.63
CA THR A 87 1.86 7.28 10.19
C THR A 87 2.29 6.28 9.12
N VAL A 88 1.55 5.20 8.96
CA VAL A 88 1.76 4.17 7.95
C VAL A 88 0.48 3.91 7.17
N ALA A 89 0.59 3.85 5.85
CA ALA A 89 -0.49 3.45 4.95
C ALA A 89 -0.42 1.93 4.73
N ILE A 90 -1.50 1.20 5.05
CA ILE A 90 -1.55 -0.26 5.01
C ILE A 90 -2.69 -0.71 4.09
N ARG A 91 -2.43 -1.74 3.28
CA ARG A 91 -3.43 -2.35 2.40
C ARG A 91 -3.26 -3.87 2.35
N MET A 92 -4.36 -4.60 2.29
CA MET A 92 -4.35 -6.03 1.94
C MET A 92 -4.92 -6.20 0.52
N PRO A 93 -4.07 -6.50 -0.50
CA PRO A 93 -4.52 -6.62 -1.88
C PRO A 93 -5.38 -7.86 -2.07
N SER A 94 -6.37 -7.78 -2.98
CA SER A 94 -7.23 -8.93 -3.34
C SER A 94 -6.60 -9.85 -4.38
N HIS A 95 -5.64 -9.36 -5.18
CA HIS A 95 -5.05 -10.13 -6.27
C HIS A 95 -4.26 -11.35 -5.73
N PRO A 96 -4.55 -12.58 -6.17
CA PRO A 96 -3.99 -13.80 -5.61
C PRO A 96 -2.46 -13.86 -5.73
N ILE A 97 -1.89 -13.45 -6.87
CA ILE A 97 -0.43 -13.42 -7.07
C ILE A 97 0.23 -12.43 -6.10
N ALA A 98 -0.34 -11.24 -5.89
CA ALA A 98 0.20 -10.26 -4.97
C ALA A 98 0.17 -10.79 -3.53
N LYS A 99 -0.94 -11.38 -3.09
CA LYS A 99 -1.06 -11.99 -1.75
C LYS A 99 -0.06 -13.12 -1.56
N GLU A 100 0.06 -14.01 -2.55
CA GLU A 100 0.97 -15.14 -2.48
C GLU A 100 2.44 -14.67 -2.46
N LEU A 101 2.79 -13.65 -3.25
CA LEU A 101 4.13 -13.05 -3.23
C LEU A 101 4.47 -12.51 -1.83
N ILE A 102 3.55 -11.77 -1.19
CA ILE A 102 3.75 -11.25 0.16
C ILE A 102 3.91 -12.42 1.15
N ARG A 103 3.02 -13.41 1.08
CA ARG A 103 3.05 -14.58 1.96
C ARG A 103 4.34 -15.39 1.83
N GLN A 104 4.78 -15.68 0.60
CA GLN A 104 5.99 -16.46 0.31
C GLN A 104 7.28 -15.69 0.64
N SER A 105 7.26 -14.37 0.51
CA SER A 105 8.41 -13.54 0.87
C SER A 105 8.69 -13.54 2.38
N GLY A 106 7.69 -13.83 3.20
CA GLY A 106 7.77 -13.81 4.66
C GLY A 106 8.00 -12.41 5.24
N VAL A 107 7.66 -11.35 4.48
CA VAL A 107 7.90 -9.95 4.84
C VAL A 107 6.78 -9.07 4.31
N TYR A 108 6.64 -7.87 4.89
CA TYR A 108 5.75 -6.85 4.36
C TYR A 108 6.36 -6.17 3.13
N ILE A 109 5.55 -5.82 2.14
CA ILE A 109 6.02 -5.20 0.90
C ILE A 109 5.52 -3.76 0.83
N ALA A 110 6.44 -2.80 0.91
CA ALA A 110 6.15 -1.39 0.64
C ALA A 110 6.21 -1.15 -0.87
N ALA A 111 5.13 -0.67 -1.46
CA ALA A 111 5.08 -0.42 -2.89
C ALA A 111 4.13 0.74 -3.24
N PRO A 112 4.49 1.58 -4.23
CA PRO A 112 3.59 2.50 -4.92
C PRO A 112 3.01 1.82 -6.18
N SER A 113 2.26 2.57 -7.01
CA SER A 113 1.90 2.13 -8.36
C SER A 113 3.14 1.92 -9.24
N ALA A 114 3.07 0.99 -10.20
CA ALA A 114 4.21 0.56 -11.02
C ALA A 114 4.40 1.42 -12.29
N ASN A 115 4.39 2.75 -12.17
CA ASN A 115 4.57 3.74 -13.23
C ASN A 115 5.70 4.72 -12.89
N LEU A 116 6.22 5.43 -13.87
CA LEU A 116 7.01 6.64 -13.63
C LEU A 116 6.15 7.70 -12.92
N SER A 117 6.79 8.48 -12.04
CA SER A 117 6.12 9.56 -11.32
C SER A 117 5.51 10.57 -12.31
N GLY A 118 4.24 10.93 -12.08
CA GLY A 118 3.49 11.83 -12.97
C GLY A 118 2.78 11.16 -14.14
N ARG A 119 2.99 9.86 -14.39
CA ARG A 119 2.22 9.09 -15.37
C ARG A 119 1.02 8.40 -14.73
N PRO A 120 -0.04 8.03 -15.50
CA PRO A 120 -1.16 7.26 -14.99
C PRO A 120 -0.73 5.90 -14.41
N SER A 121 -1.48 5.38 -13.44
CA SER A 121 -1.25 4.04 -12.89
C SER A 121 -1.48 2.96 -13.97
N PRO A 122 -0.57 1.98 -14.12
CA PRO A 122 -0.65 0.97 -15.17
C PRO A 122 -1.80 0.00 -14.90
N THR A 123 -2.46 -0.44 -15.98
CA THR A 123 -3.52 -1.45 -15.95
C THR A 123 -3.12 -2.75 -16.66
N LYS A 124 -1.98 -2.75 -17.36
CA LYS A 124 -1.41 -3.88 -18.10
C LYS A 124 0.09 -3.96 -17.89
N ALA A 125 0.67 -5.14 -18.11
CA ALA A 125 2.12 -5.36 -18.00
C ALA A 125 2.91 -4.51 -19.00
N GLU A 126 2.38 -4.30 -20.22
CA GLU A 126 3.02 -3.48 -21.26
C GLU A 126 3.28 -2.04 -20.77
N HIS A 127 2.34 -1.44 -20.02
CA HIS A 127 2.53 -0.09 -19.45
C HIS A 127 3.69 -0.05 -18.44
N VAL A 128 3.83 -1.13 -17.65
CA VAL A 128 4.94 -1.26 -16.69
C VAL A 128 6.26 -1.45 -17.42
N ILE A 129 6.28 -2.25 -18.50
CA ILE A 129 7.47 -2.47 -19.35
C ILE A 129 7.90 -1.14 -19.98
N GLU A 130 6.97 -0.38 -20.53
CA GLU A 130 7.26 0.93 -21.13
C GLU A 130 7.89 1.90 -20.12
N ASP A 131 7.33 1.96 -18.91
CA ASP A 131 7.76 2.92 -17.90
C ASP A 131 9.03 2.52 -17.15
N LEU A 132 9.21 1.23 -16.85
CA LEU A 132 10.20 0.77 -15.88
C LEU A 132 11.23 -0.22 -16.43
N SER A 133 11.18 -0.58 -17.73
CA SER A 133 12.21 -1.44 -18.34
C SER A 133 13.61 -0.83 -18.17
N GLY A 134 14.56 -1.67 -17.79
CA GLY A 134 15.94 -1.23 -17.50
C GLY A 134 16.13 -0.52 -16.15
N ARG A 135 15.04 -0.23 -15.42
CA ARG A 135 15.07 0.41 -14.09
C ARG A 135 14.80 -0.56 -12.95
N ILE A 136 14.15 -1.70 -13.27
CA ILE A 136 13.78 -2.77 -12.33
C ILE A 136 14.26 -4.11 -12.88
N ASP A 137 14.48 -5.08 -11.99
CA ASP A 137 15.05 -6.39 -12.34
C ASP A 137 14.01 -7.39 -12.89
N MET A 138 12.73 -7.24 -12.52
CA MET A 138 11.69 -8.22 -12.84
C MET A 138 10.30 -7.57 -12.88
N ILE A 139 9.48 -8.02 -13.82
CA ILE A 139 8.06 -7.73 -13.91
C ILE A 139 7.32 -9.07 -13.82
N ILE A 140 6.33 -9.15 -12.95
CA ILE A 140 5.41 -10.29 -12.86
C ILE A 140 4.10 -9.85 -13.50
N ASP A 141 3.76 -10.46 -14.63
CA ASP A 141 2.49 -10.25 -15.30
C ASP A 141 1.39 -11.04 -14.62
N GLY A 142 0.47 -10.34 -13.98
CA GLY A 142 -0.71 -10.91 -13.33
C GLY A 142 -1.99 -10.82 -14.17
N GLY A 143 -1.88 -10.39 -15.43
CA GLY A 143 -3.01 -10.09 -16.29
C GLY A 143 -3.55 -8.66 -16.10
N GLU A 144 -4.69 -8.38 -16.69
CA GLU A 144 -5.33 -7.05 -16.60
C GLU A 144 -5.87 -6.74 -15.21
N VAL A 145 -5.78 -5.47 -14.81
CA VAL A 145 -6.31 -5.00 -13.54
C VAL A 145 -7.83 -4.94 -13.59
N GLY A 146 -8.51 -5.73 -12.73
CA GLY A 146 -9.96 -5.88 -12.78
C GLY A 146 -10.76 -4.61 -12.44
N ILE A 147 -10.24 -3.74 -11.56
CA ILE A 147 -10.96 -2.53 -11.10
C ILE A 147 -10.51 -1.27 -11.86
N GLY A 148 -9.23 -1.17 -12.25
CA GLY A 148 -8.68 -0.03 -12.97
C GLY A 148 -8.66 1.31 -12.21
N LEU A 149 -9.11 1.33 -10.95
CA LEU A 149 -9.08 2.49 -10.06
C LEU A 149 -8.08 2.28 -8.94
N GLU A 150 -7.47 3.37 -8.49
CA GLU A 150 -6.62 3.35 -7.30
C GLU A 150 -7.42 3.03 -6.04
N SER A 151 -6.72 2.55 -4.99
CA SER A 151 -7.37 2.28 -3.70
C SER A 151 -7.90 3.57 -3.07
N THR A 152 -9.07 3.48 -2.44
CA THR A 152 -9.56 4.53 -1.54
C THR A 152 -8.62 4.61 -0.35
N ILE A 153 -8.19 5.83 0.03
CA ILE A 153 -7.31 6.05 1.18
C ILE A 153 -8.12 6.75 2.29
N VAL A 154 -8.16 6.11 3.45
CA VAL A 154 -8.83 6.63 4.64
C VAL A 154 -7.79 6.85 5.75
N ASP A 155 -7.72 8.05 6.26
CA ASP A 155 -6.93 8.40 7.45
C ASP A 155 -7.78 8.14 8.70
N LEU A 156 -7.24 7.34 9.60
CA LEU A 156 -7.85 6.92 10.86
C LEU A 156 -7.04 7.38 12.08
N THR A 157 -6.14 8.33 11.90
CA THR A 157 -5.28 8.85 12.98
C THR A 157 -5.96 9.89 13.85
N GLY A 158 -7.03 10.51 13.36
CA GLY A 158 -7.86 11.47 14.10
C GLY A 158 -9.13 10.86 14.67
N ASP A 159 -9.87 11.66 15.43
CA ASP A 159 -11.16 11.25 16.04
C ASP A 159 -12.24 10.93 14.98
N VAL A 160 -12.15 11.57 13.83
CA VAL A 160 -13.09 11.37 12.72
C VAL A 160 -12.34 10.84 11.50
N PRO A 161 -12.76 9.69 10.95
CA PRO A 161 -12.16 9.14 9.72
C PRO A 161 -12.24 10.12 8.55
N MET A 162 -11.12 10.29 7.84
CA MET A 162 -10.99 11.25 6.75
C MET A 162 -10.61 10.54 5.44
N VAL A 163 -11.36 10.77 4.36
CA VAL A 163 -11.04 10.23 3.04
C VAL A 163 -10.06 11.16 2.33
N LEU A 164 -8.80 10.76 2.22
CA LEU A 164 -7.74 11.53 1.55
C LEU A 164 -7.70 11.32 0.04
N ARG A 165 -8.12 10.14 -0.43
CA ARG A 165 -8.20 9.84 -1.85
C ARG A 165 -9.42 8.97 -2.11
N PRO A 166 -10.39 9.45 -2.93
CA PRO A 166 -11.49 8.63 -3.39
C PRO A 166 -10.98 7.53 -4.35
N GLY A 167 -11.67 6.39 -4.36
CA GLY A 167 -11.38 5.25 -5.22
C GLY A 167 -12.62 4.37 -5.37
N TYR A 168 -12.43 3.07 -5.56
CA TYR A 168 -13.55 2.14 -5.73
C TYR A 168 -14.48 2.06 -4.51
N ILE A 169 -13.93 2.12 -3.29
CA ILE A 169 -14.74 2.17 -2.07
C ILE A 169 -15.25 3.61 -1.91
N THR A 170 -16.58 3.77 -2.01
CA THR A 170 -17.22 5.09 -1.96
C THR A 170 -17.44 5.58 -0.53
N LEU A 171 -17.76 6.87 -0.40
CA LEU A 171 -18.14 7.47 0.89
C LEU A 171 -19.37 6.79 1.50
N GLU A 172 -20.35 6.43 0.65
CA GLU A 172 -21.57 5.75 1.08
C GLU A 172 -21.25 4.38 1.67
N MET A 173 -20.41 3.59 1.01
CA MET A 173 -19.96 2.29 1.51
C MET A 173 -19.22 2.41 2.85
N LEU A 174 -18.37 3.42 3.00
CA LEU A 174 -17.66 3.68 4.26
C LEU A 174 -18.63 4.09 5.38
N ARG A 175 -19.59 4.96 5.08
CA ARG A 175 -20.62 5.38 6.04
C ARG A 175 -21.50 4.23 6.50
N GLU A 176 -21.89 3.34 5.60
CA GLU A 176 -22.68 2.16 5.93
C GLU A 176 -21.96 1.27 6.95
N VAL A 177 -20.67 1.03 6.77
CA VAL A 177 -19.87 0.19 7.67
C VAL A 177 -19.58 0.88 9.00
N LEU A 178 -19.26 2.17 8.99
CA LEU A 178 -18.86 2.90 10.19
C LEU A 178 -20.02 3.46 10.98
N GLY A 179 -21.19 3.68 10.35
CA GLY A 179 -22.34 4.34 10.98
C GLY A 179 -22.07 5.79 11.36
N LEU A 180 -21.11 6.48 10.73
CA LEU A 180 -20.60 7.79 11.11
C LEU A 180 -20.66 8.79 9.96
N SER A 181 -20.65 10.07 10.31
CA SER A 181 -20.32 11.15 9.38
C SER A 181 -18.81 11.12 9.08
N LEU A 182 -18.46 11.05 7.80
CA LEU A 182 -17.06 11.07 7.33
C LEU A 182 -16.72 12.46 6.80
N ILE A 183 -15.47 12.90 7.02
CA ILE A 183 -14.93 14.10 6.38
C ILE A 183 -14.27 13.67 5.07
N HIS A 184 -14.60 14.38 4.00
CA HIS A 184 -13.96 14.27 2.69
C HIS A 184 -13.19 15.56 2.42
N ILE A 185 -11.92 15.42 2.10
CA ILE A 185 -11.09 16.53 1.60
C ILE A 185 -10.95 16.44 0.10
#